data_3539abbb235aa154be6ec9d2ffb29c00
#
_entry.id   3539abbb235aa154be6ec9d2ffb29c00
#
_cell.length_a   1.000
_cell.length_b   1.000
_cell.length_c   1.000
_cell.angle_alpha   90.00
_cell.angle_beta   90.00
_cell.angle_gamma   90.00
#
_symmetry.space_group_name_H-M   'P 1'
#
loop_
_entity.id
_entity.type
_entity.pdbx_description
1 polymer ?
#
loop_
_entity_poly.entity_id
_entity_poly.type
_entity_poly.pdbx_seq_one_letter_code
_entity_poly.pdbx_strand_id
1 'polypeptide(L)'
;SEHEPWQAKLASGEVLESRHVLIATGLTDKLPAVPGLSDLWGTRVFHCPYCHGYEVTGKKVALIGGANPPFTIRISKLLSTWSDTLTFYPNGLELTDLDRTQLAGLGVEVNDAEVTQVRPEETSSTGVVVQSSTGEDTYEACFTGPDFLPNDALLRDVGCESANGWVSVEHGQTSVSRLWAAGNVVSSPDQVSQAMGSGAAVGIAIDQRMLDEDLAKL
;
A
#
# COMPACT_ATOMS: atom_id res chain seq x y z
N SER A 1 33.13 -12.33 1.52
CA SER A 1 33.96 -12.00 0.37
C SER A 1 33.09 -11.80 -0.86
N GLU A 2 33.54 -11.03 -1.85
CA GLU A 2 32.79 -10.75 -3.09
C GLU A 2 32.47 -11.99 -3.93
N HIS A 3 32.99 -13.14 -3.58
CA HIS A 3 32.87 -14.39 -4.32
C HIS A 3 32.06 -15.48 -3.61
N GLU A 4 31.69 -15.31 -2.35
CA GLU A 4 30.88 -16.31 -1.65
C GLU A 4 29.42 -16.22 -2.11
N PRO A 5 28.74 -17.36 -2.31
CA PRO A 5 27.32 -17.36 -2.67
C PRO A 5 26.48 -16.82 -1.52
N TRP A 6 25.35 -16.20 -1.86
CA TRP A 6 24.31 -15.92 -0.89
C TRP A 6 23.72 -17.23 -0.38
N GLN A 7 23.41 -17.28 0.90
CA GLN A 7 22.74 -18.41 1.53
C GLN A 7 21.40 -18.01 2.08
N ALA A 8 20.34 -18.67 1.64
CA ALA A 8 18.99 -18.54 2.17
C ALA A 8 18.62 -19.79 2.96
N LYS A 9 18.47 -19.65 4.28
CA LYS A 9 18.02 -20.73 5.16
C LYS A 9 16.50 -20.74 5.22
N LEU A 10 15.89 -21.84 4.75
CA LEU A 10 14.45 -22.03 4.79
C LEU A 10 13.98 -22.47 6.18
N ALA A 11 12.67 -22.31 6.46
CA ALA A 11 12.04 -22.77 7.68
C ALA A 11 12.18 -24.31 7.90
N SER A 12 12.33 -25.08 6.81
CA SER A 12 12.62 -26.51 6.84
C SER A 12 14.02 -26.85 7.37
N GLY A 13 14.91 -25.86 7.47
CA GLY A 13 16.32 -26.02 7.78
C GLY A 13 17.22 -26.23 6.55
N GLU A 14 16.65 -26.36 5.36
CA GLU A 14 17.37 -26.43 4.09
C GLU A 14 18.08 -25.10 3.81
N VAL A 15 19.27 -25.15 3.23
CA VAL A 15 20.03 -23.98 2.80
C VAL A 15 20.12 -23.96 1.28
N LEU A 16 19.66 -22.89 0.67
CA LEU A 16 19.79 -22.63 -0.76
C LEU A 16 20.96 -21.67 -0.99
N GLU A 17 21.77 -21.95 -2.01
CA GLU A 17 22.86 -21.08 -2.41
C GLU A 17 22.58 -20.44 -3.78
N SER A 18 22.91 -19.14 -3.91
CA SER A 18 22.74 -18.41 -5.16
C SER A 18 23.80 -17.33 -5.34
N ARG A 19 24.10 -16.99 -6.59
CA ARG A 19 25.01 -15.87 -6.91
C ARG A 19 24.34 -14.51 -6.66
N HIS A 20 23.06 -14.40 -6.99
CA HIS A 20 22.25 -13.20 -6.85
C HIS A 20 20.97 -13.53 -6.09
N VAL A 21 20.45 -12.55 -5.34
CA VAL A 21 19.16 -12.65 -4.66
C VAL A 21 18.30 -11.47 -5.07
N LEU A 22 17.04 -11.72 -5.39
CA LEU A 22 16.01 -10.71 -5.63
C LEU A 22 14.97 -10.79 -4.52
N ILE A 23 14.77 -9.68 -3.80
CA ILE A 23 13.73 -9.53 -2.78
C ILE A 23 12.52 -8.83 -3.43
N ALA A 24 11.37 -9.49 -3.41
CA ALA A 24 10.11 -9.01 -3.96
C ALA A 24 8.95 -9.27 -3.00
N THR A 25 9.17 -9.04 -1.72
CA THR A 25 8.28 -9.37 -0.59
C THR A 25 7.11 -8.42 -0.43
N GLY A 26 7.06 -7.32 -1.22
CA GLY A 26 5.97 -6.36 -1.21
C GLY A 26 5.89 -5.53 0.07
N LEU A 27 4.67 -5.18 0.46
CA LEU A 27 4.39 -4.38 1.65
C LEU A 27 3.21 -4.97 2.44
N THR A 28 3.01 -4.45 3.64
CA THR A 28 1.84 -4.71 4.48
C THR A 28 1.08 -3.43 4.70
N ASP A 29 -0.23 -3.46 4.51
CA ASP A 29 -1.13 -2.34 4.80
C ASP A 29 -1.42 -2.30 6.31
N LYS A 30 -0.91 -1.28 7.00
CA LYS A 30 -1.26 -1.03 8.40
C LYS A 30 -2.51 -0.17 8.45
N LEU A 31 -3.61 -0.80 8.80
CA LEU A 31 -4.91 -0.16 8.91
C LEU A 31 -5.03 0.70 10.18
N PRO A 32 -5.89 1.73 10.18
CA PRO A 32 -6.25 2.43 11.40
C PRO A 32 -6.97 1.48 12.38
N ALA A 33 -6.81 1.73 13.68
CA ALA A 33 -7.37 0.89 14.75
C ALA A 33 -8.87 1.17 14.96
N VAL A 34 -9.66 0.98 13.90
CA VAL A 34 -11.13 1.09 13.96
C VAL A 34 -11.72 -0.32 14.04
N PRO A 35 -12.50 -0.65 15.07
CA PRO A 35 -13.14 -1.96 15.24
C PRO A 35 -13.93 -2.39 14.00
N GLY A 36 -13.72 -3.62 13.54
CA GLY A 36 -14.38 -4.23 12.37
C GLY A 36 -13.80 -3.83 11.01
N LEU A 37 -12.93 -2.81 10.94
CA LEU A 37 -12.39 -2.35 9.66
C LEU A 37 -11.49 -3.41 9.01
N SER A 38 -10.64 -4.07 9.80
CA SER A 38 -9.76 -5.15 9.32
C SER A 38 -10.52 -6.38 8.83
N ASP A 39 -11.68 -6.68 9.43
CA ASP A 39 -12.50 -7.85 9.05
C ASP A 39 -13.15 -7.66 7.67
N LEU A 40 -13.28 -6.40 7.24
CA LEU A 40 -13.89 -6.01 5.98
C LEU A 40 -12.86 -5.64 4.90
N TRP A 41 -11.56 -5.67 5.24
CA TRP A 41 -10.48 -5.30 4.33
C TRP A 41 -10.44 -6.15 3.07
N GLY A 42 -10.33 -5.51 1.92
CA GLY A 42 -10.31 -6.16 0.61
C GLY A 42 -11.66 -6.70 0.12
N THR A 43 -12.74 -6.59 0.92
CA THR A 43 -14.08 -7.05 0.55
C THR A 43 -15.12 -5.92 0.51
N ARG A 44 -15.11 -5.04 1.50
CA ARG A 44 -16.02 -3.89 1.65
C ARG A 44 -15.28 -2.59 2.01
N VAL A 45 -14.04 -2.72 2.48
CA VAL A 45 -13.14 -1.61 2.78
C VAL A 45 -11.93 -1.69 1.87
N PHE A 46 -11.60 -0.59 1.21
CA PHE A 46 -10.56 -0.49 0.19
C PHE A 46 -9.66 0.72 0.46
N HIS A 47 -8.52 0.80 -0.26
CA HIS A 47 -7.66 1.99 -0.20
C HIS A 47 -7.45 2.67 -1.56
N CYS A 48 -7.63 1.92 -2.65
CA CYS A 48 -7.19 2.36 -3.97
C CYS A 48 -8.39 2.71 -4.88
N PRO A 49 -8.69 3.99 -5.12
CA PRO A 49 -9.74 4.38 -6.06
C PRO A 49 -9.44 3.96 -7.51
N TYR A 50 -8.17 3.87 -7.92
CA TYR A 50 -7.81 3.37 -9.25
C TYR A 50 -8.15 1.89 -9.44
N CYS A 51 -8.21 1.12 -8.34
CA CYS A 51 -8.53 -0.30 -8.37
C CYS A 51 -10.04 -0.54 -8.27
N HIS A 52 -10.75 0.25 -7.44
CA HIS A 52 -12.15 0.04 -7.04
C HIS A 52 -13.06 1.24 -7.29
N GLY A 53 -12.57 2.33 -7.92
CA GLY A 53 -13.38 3.52 -8.16
C GLY A 53 -14.55 3.26 -9.12
N TYR A 54 -14.32 2.43 -10.14
CA TYR A 54 -15.37 2.09 -11.11
C TYR A 54 -16.57 1.39 -10.47
N GLU A 55 -16.33 0.48 -9.53
CA GLU A 55 -17.37 -0.28 -8.82
C GLU A 55 -18.20 0.59 -7.86
N VAL A 56 -17.67 1.75 -7.48
CA VAL A 56 -18.37 2.70 -6.58
C VAL A 56 -18.91 3.93 -7.32
N THR A 57 -18.89 3.92 -8.64
CA THR A 57 -19.47 5.01 -9.45
C THR A 57 -20.94 5.20 -9.11
N GLY A 58 -21.31 6.44 -8.79
CA GLY A 58 -22.69 6.82 -8.46
C GLY A 58 -23.18 6.33 -7.08
N LYS A 59 -22.31 5.78 -6.23
CA LYS A 59 -22.67 5.22 -4.93
C LYS A 59 -22.39 6.17 -3.78
N LYS A 60 -23.08 5.95 -2.66
CA LYS A 60 -22.79 6.59 -1.37
C LYS A 60 -21.59 5.90 -0.73
N VAL A 61 -20.49 6.62 -0.56
CA VAL A 61 -19.20 6.08 -0.10
C VAL A 61 -18.75 6.76 1.20
N ALA A 62 -18.22 5.98 2.14
CA ALA A 62 -17.50 6.49 3.29
C ALA A 62 -16.00 6.46 3.03
N LEU A 63 -15.29 7.50 3.48
CA LEU A 63 -13.84 7.48 3.64
C LEU A 63 -13.53 7.72 5.12
N ILE A 64 -12.74 6.82 5.72
CA ILE A 64 -12.31 6.92 7.12
C ILE A 64 -10.84 7.30 7.15
N GLY A 65 -10.49 8.29 7.97
CA GLY A 65 -9.13 8.72 8.21
C GLY A 65 -8.24 7.57 8.64
N GLY A 66 -7.09 7.46 8.00
CA GLY A 66 -6.14 6.39 8.22
C GLY A 66 -4.82 6.88 8.82
N ALA A 67 -3.86 5.96 8.92
CA ALA A 67 -2.53 6.25 9.46
C ALA A 67 -1.65 7.08 8.51
N ASN A 68 -2.09 7.28 7.25
CA ASN A 68 -1.37 8.02 6.21
C ASN A 68 -2.18 9.25 5.77
N PRO A 69 -2.03 10.41 6.46
CA PRO A 69 -2.81 11.61 6.17
C PRO A 69 -2.68 12.12 4.73
N PRO A 70 -1.46 12.28 4.13
CA PRO A 70 -1.33 12.78 2.78
C PRO A 70 -2.02 11.86 1.75
N PHE A 71 -1.92 10.55 1.94
CA PHE A 71 -2.58 9.58 1.06
C PHE A 71 -4.09 9.64 1.23
N THR A 72 -4.60 9.68 2.46
CA THR A 72 -6.04 9.75 2.75
C THR A 72 -6.69 11.00 2.17
N ILE A 73 -6.05 12.17 2.33
CA ILE A 73 -6.54 13.43 1.74
C ILE A 73 -6.52 13.36 0.20
N ARG A 74 -5.50 12.73 -0.39
CA ARG A 74 -5.44 12.55 -1.84
C ARG A 74 -6.56 11.66 -2.36
N ILE A 75 -6.82 10.52 -1.72
CA ILE A 75 -7.89 9.61 -2.15
C ILE A 75 -9.29 10.20 -1.94
N SER A 76 -9.51 11.07 -0.94
CA SER A 76 -10.78 11.78 -0.80
C SER A 76 -11.10 12.65 -2.01
N LYS A 77 -10.09 13.39 -2.50
CA LYS A 77 -10.22 14.22 -3.71
C LYS A 77 -10.43 13.38 -4.98
N LEU A 78 -9.83 12.18 -5.04
CA LEU A 78 -10.00 11.29 -6.17
C LEU A 78 -11.36 10.57 -6.13
N LEU A 79 -11.80 10.11 -4.97
CA LEU A 79 -13.10 9.45 -4.80
C LEU A 79 -14.28 10.36 -5.18
N SER A 80 -14.17 11.68 -4.97
CA SER A 80 -15.21 12.64 -5.36
C SER A 80 -15.49 12.67 -6.87
N THR A 81 -14.59 12.12 -7.69
CA THR A 81 -14.81 12.00 -9.15
C THR A 81 -15.59 10.73 -9.55
N TRP A 82 -15.78 9.80 -8.62
CA TRP A 82 -16.47 8.53 -8.83
C TRP A 82 -17.79 8.43 -8.08
N SER A 83 -17.82 8.88 -6.83
CA SER A 83 -18.96 8.77 -5.93
C SER A 83 -19.89 9.97 -6.08
N ASP A 84 -21.19 9.74 -6.10
CA ASP A 84 -22.18 10.82 -6.08
C ASP A 84 -22.30 11.47 -4.69
N THR A 85 -22.00 10.72 -3.62
CA THR A 85 -22.05 11.18 -2.24
C THR A 85 -20.89 10.58 -1.46
N LEU A 86 -19.90 11.41 -1.14
CA LEU A 86 -18.73 11.02 -0.35
C LEU A 86 -18.77 11.70 1.01
N THR A 87 -18.84 10.90 2.08
CA THR A 87 -18.66 11.38 3.45
C THR A 87 -17.25 11.01 3.92
N PHE A 88 -16.46 12.00 4.28
CA PHE A 88 -15.12 11.83 4.83
C PHE A 88 -15.14 12.03 6.35
N TYR A 89 -14.82 11.00 7.09
CA TYR A 89 -14.56 11.01 8.53
C TYR A 89 -13.06 11.18 8.76
N PRO A 90 -12.55 12.34 9.17
CA PRO A 90 -11.12 12.54 9.42
C PRO A 90 -10.56 11.59 10.48
N ASN A 91 -11.39 11.24 11.46
CA ASN A 91 -11.08 10.23 12.49
C ASN A 91 -9.70 10.44 13.14
N GLY A 92 -9.45 11.66 13.60
CA GLY A 92 -8.19 12.08 14.23
C GLY A 92 -7.15 12.66 13.26
N LEU A 93 -7.41 12.67 11.94
CA LEU A 93 -6.57 13.42 11.00
C LEU A 93 -6.84 14.93 11.12
N GLU A 94 -5.77 15.70 11.19
CA GLU A 94 -5.86 17.17 11.12
C GLU A 94 -6.03 17.60 9.67
N LEU A 95 -7.15 18.25 9.37
CA LEU A 95 -7.42 18.89 8.08
C LEU A 95 -7.13 20.39 8.19
N THR A 96 -6.32 20.89 7.26
CA THR A 96 -6.10 22.35 7.14
C THR A 96 -7.37 23.04 6.60
N ASP A 97 -7.49 24.36 6.80
CA ASP A 97 -8.57 25.15 6.21
C ASP A 97 -8.60 25.05 4.69
N LEU A 98 -7.43 24.90 4.07
CA LEU A 98 -7.31 24.67 2.62
C LEU A 98 -7.88 23.31 2.22
N ASP A 99 -7.59 22.25 2.98
CA ASP A 99 -8.15 20.92 2.71
C ASP A 99 -9.67 20.93 2.82
N ARG A 100 -10.21 21.52 3.89
CA ARG A 100 -11.66 21.65 4.07
C ARG A 100 -12.32 22.46 2.94
N THR A 101 -11.71 23.56 2.52
CA THR A 101 -12.20 24.39 1.41
C THR A 101 -12.19 23.58 0.09
N GLN A 102 -11.12 22.84 -0.18
CA GLN A 102 -11.02 22.01 -1.40
C GLN A 102 -12.02 20.86 -1.39
N LEU A 103 -12.18 20.18 -0.26
CA LEU A 103 -13.15 19.09 -0.10
C LEU A 103 -14.58 19.57 -0.29
N ALA A 104 -14.94 20.68 0.34
CA ALA A 104 -16.26 21.31 0.17
C ALA A 104 -16.52 21.71 -1.30
N GLY A 105 -15.50 22.29 -1.98
CA GLY A 105 -15.58 22.63 -3.41
C GLY A 105 -15.76 21.42 -4.34
N LEU A 106 -15.38 20.22 -3.88
CA LEU A 106 -15.57 18.94 -4.57
C LEU A 106 -16.87 18.22 -4.15
N GLY A 107 -17.70 18.80 -3.29
CA GLY A 107 -18.93 18.19 -2.81
C GLY A 107 -18.71 17.08 -1.78
N VAL A 108 -17.51 16.98 -1.19
CA VAL A 108 -17.22 16.01 -0.13
C VAL A 108 -17.77 16.53 1.20
N GLU A 109 -18.61 15.75 1.84
CA GLU A 109 -19.08 16.02 3.20
C GLU A 109 -18.00 15.60 4.20
N VAL A 110 -17.52 16.54 5.03
CA VAL A 110 -16.60 16.24 6.13
C VAL A 110 -17.41 16.10 7.42
N ASN A 111 -17.36 14.89 8.00
CA ASN A 111 -18.01 14.59 9.29
C ASN A 111 -16.90 14.39 10.35
N ASP A 112 -16.78 15.34 11.26
CA ASP A 112 -15.75 15.34 12.32
C ASP A 112 -16.07 14.38 13.50
N ALA A 113 -17.16 13.61 13.43
CA ALA A 113 -17.48 12.62 14.46
C ALA A 113 -16.43 11.48 14.45
N GLU A 114 -16.03 11.06 15.65
CA GLU A 114 -15.15 9.90 15.83
C GLU A 114 -15.84 8.61 15.38
N VAL A 115 -15.19 7.84 14.50
CA VAL A 115 -15.68 6.52 14.08
C VAL A 115 -15.32 5.49 15.14
N THR A 116 -16.35 4.85 15.70
CA THR A 116 -16.20 3.87 16.79
C THR A 116 -16.23 2.44 16.30
N GLN A 117 -16.88 2.16 15.16
CA GLN A 117 -16.98 0.82 14.57
C GLN A 117 -17.34 0.89 13.08
N VAL A 118 -16.89 -0.12 12.33
CA VAL A 118 -17.39 -0.43 10.99
C VAL A 118 -17.91 -1.87 10.99
N ARG A 119 -19.09 -2.10 10.44
CA ARG A 119 -19.69 -3.45 10.36
C ARG A 119 -20.33 -3.67 8.99
N PRO A 120 -20.54 -4.94 8.58
CA PRO A 120 -21.28 -5.24 7.36
C PRO A 120 -22.69 -4.67 7.44
N GLU A 121 -23.20 -4.17 6.33
CA GLU A 121 -24.64 -3.97 6.16
C GLU A 121 -25.26 -5.34 5.81
N GLU A 122 -26.29 -5.77 6.55
CA GLU A 122 -26.81 -7.16 6.51
C GLU A 122 -27.52 -7.51 5.21
N THR A 123 -28.14 -6.51 4.57
CA THR A 123 -28.97 -6.70 3.35
C THR A 123 -28.16 -6.50 2.06
N SER A 124 -26.92 -6.03 2.16
CA SER A 124 -26.03 -5.75 1.04
C SER A 124 -24.78 -6.63 1.07
N SER A 125 -24.34 -7.10 -0.09
CA SER A 125 -23.09 -7.85 -0.23
C SER A 125 -21.83 -6.96 -0.13
N THR A 126 -21.94 -5.65 -0.37
CA THR A 126 -20.83 -4.69 -0.39
C THR A 126 -21.01 -3.57 0.63
N GLY A 127 -22.21 -3.32 1.12
CA GLY A 127 -22.53 -2.22 2.01
C GLY A 127 -21.90 -2.35 3.38
N VAL A 128 -21.63 -1.20 3.99
CA VAL A 128 -21.09 -1.06 5.34
C VAL A 128 -21.92 -0.10 6.16
N VAL A 129 -21.98 -0.33 7.45
CA VAL A 129 -22.49 0.63 8.43
C VAL A 129 -21.30 1.22 9.16
N VAL A 130 -21.19 2.53 9.15
CA VAL A 130 -20.21 3.30 9.94
C VAL A 130 -20.92 3.82 11.18
N GLN A 131 -20.48 3.36 12.34
CA GLN A 131 -20.92 3.87 13.63
C GLN A 131 -19.94 4.95 14.08
N SER A 132 -20.48 6.09 14.43
CA SER A 132 -19.73 7.23 14.95
C SER A 132 -20.23 7.70 16.31
N SER A 133 -19.55 8.65 16.92
CA SER A 133 -19.96 9.27 18.19
C SER A 133 -21.30 10.03 18.10
N THR A 134 -21.80 10.29 16.89
CA THR A 134 -23.05 11.03 16.66
C THR A 134 -24.18 10.18 16.08
N GLY A 135 -23.95 8.92 15.71
CA GLY A 135 -24.95 8.02 15.16
C GLY A 135 -24.39 6.99 14.19
N GLU A 136 -25.26 6.36 13.43
CA GLU A 136 -24.94 5.36 12.41
C GLU A 136 -25.38 5.84 11.04
N ASP A 137 -24.53 5.60 10.04
CA ASP A 137 -24.81 5.81 8.63
C ASP A 137 -24.44 4.58 7.80
N THR A 138 -25.24 4.33 6.75
CA THR A 138 -25.02 3.22 5.83
C THR A 138 -24.44 3.72 4.52
N TYR A 139 -23.43 3.01 4.03
CA TYR A 139 -22.70 3.30 2.78
C TYR A 139 -22.62 2.04 1.93
N GLU A 140 -22.49 2.21 0.63
CA GLU A 140 -22.37 1.10 -0.33
C GLU A 140 -20.94 0.57 -0.47
N ALA A 141 -19.95 1.36 -0.03
CA ALA A 141 -18.56 0.98 0.11
C ALA A 141 -17.85 1.90 1.11
N CYS A 142 -16.69 1.44 1.62
CA CYS A 142 -15.85 2.22 2.49
C CYS A 142 -14.40 2.23 1.98
N PHE A 143 -13.72 3.36 2.19
CA PHE A 143 -12.29 3.49 1.91
C PHE A 143 -11.54 3.97 3.16
N THR A 144 -10.24 3.69 3.19
CA THR A 144 -9.32 4.24 4.21
C THR A 144 -7.92 4.37 3.64
N GLY A 145 -7.09 5.22 4.25
CA GLY A 145 -5.68 5.37 3.87
C GLY A 145 -4.77 4.60 4.84
N PRO A 146 -4.34 3.38 4.51
CA PRO A 146 -3.41 2.63 5.33
C PRO A 146 -2.03 3.28 5.34
N ASP A 147 -1.23 2.95 6.34
CA ASP A 147 0.21 3.17 6.31
C ASP A 147 0.88 1.99 5.60
N PHE A 148 1.73 2.29 4.61
CA PHE A 148 2.38 1.28 3.79
C PHE A 148 3.71 0.87 4.41
N LEU A 149 3.78 -0.34 4.98
CA LEU A 149 4.97 -0.87 5.62
C LEU A 149 5.69 -1.83 4.67
N PRO A 150 6.90 -1.50 4.16
CA PRO A 150 7.64 -2.41 3.31
C PRO A 150 8.05 -3.67 4.08
N ASN A 151 7.92 -4.84 3.44
CA ASN A 151 8.38 -6.11 4.01
C ASN A 151 9.89 -6.29 3.73
N ASP A 152 10.70 -5.35 4.20
CA ASP A 152 12.12 -5.15 3.86
C ASP A 152 13.11 -5.62 4.93
N ALA A 153 12.65 -6.39 5.91
CA ALA A 153 13.50 -6.85 7.02
C ALA A 153 14.78 -7.53 6.52
N LEU A 154 14.68 -8.42 5.52
CA LEU A 154 15.85 -9.10 4.94
C LEU A 154 16.85 -8.13 4.30
N LEU A 155 16.38 -7.04 3.69
CA LEU A 155 17.24 -6.02 3.09
C LEU A 155 17.93 -5.18 4.17
N ARG A 156 17.21 -4.84 5.24
CA ARG A 156 17.77 -4.06 6.38
C ARG A 156 18.77 -4.86 7.19
N ASP A 157 18.47 -6.14 7.43
CA ASP A 157 19.33 -7.04 8.21
C ASP A 157 20.72 -7.22 7.59
N VAL A 158 20.81 -7.14 6.25
CA VAL A 158 22.11 -7.20 5.53
C VAL A 158 22.73 -5.84 5.27
N GLY A 159 22.13 -4.75 5.77
CA GLY A 159 22.71 -3.42 5.76
C GLY A 159 22.47 -2.62 4.47
N CYS A 160 21.40 -2.88 3.73
CA CYS A 160 21.03 -2.06 2.59
C CYS A 160 20.76 -0.60 3.01
N GLU A 161 21.26 0.35 2.22
CA GLU A 161 20.97 1.76 2.40
C GLU A 161 19.48 2.06 2.20
N SER A 162 18.98 3.03 2.96
CA SER A 162 17.59 3.45 2.87
C SER A 162 17.45 4.97 2.91
N ALA A 163 16.40 5.48 2.25
CA ALA A 163 16.02 6.89 2.26
C ALA A 163 14.51 7.01 2.43
N ASN A 164 14.05 7.97 3.25
CA ASN A 164 12.63 8.24 3.47
C ASN A 164 11.81 7.01 3.92
N GLY A 165 12.42 6.09 4.67
CA GLY A 165 11.78 4.87 5.16
C GLY A 165 11.82 3.66 4.22
N TRP A 166 12.32 3.80 2.99
CA TRP A 166 12.40 2.76 1.96
C TRP A 166 13.84 2.40 1.62
N VAL A 167 14.11 1.13 1.32
CA VAL A 167 15.42 0.70 0.81
C VAL A 167 15.65 1.33 -0.56
N SER A 168 16.82 1.94 -0.72
CA SER A 168 17.23 2.62 -1.95
C SER A 168 17.70 1.61 -2.99
N VAL A 169 17.23 1.75 -4.23
CA VAL A 169 17.68 0.92 -5.36
C VAL A 169 17.97 1.78 -6.58
N GLU A 170 18.95 1.37 -7.35
CA GLU A 170 19.25 1.91 -8.68
C GLU A 170 19.04 0.81 -9.71
N HIS A 171 18.03 0.95 -10.58
CA HIS A 171 17.61 -0.09 -11.52
C HIS A 171 17.34 -1.46 -10.85
N GLY A 172 16.86 -1.43 -9.61
CA GLY A 172 16.58 -2.60 -8.79
C GLY A 172 17.80 -3.15 -8.01
N GLN A 173 19.00 -2.67 -8.26
CA GLN A 173 20.18 -3.04 -7.47
C GLN A 173 20.22 -2.25 -6.16
N THR A 174 20.43 -2.94 -5.05
CA THR A 174 20.63 -2.32 -3.73
C THR A 174 22.08 -1.85 -3.55
N SER A 175 22.36 -1.16 -2.42
CA SER A 175 23.75 -0.82 -2.04
C SER A 175 24.63 -2.04 -1.72
N VAL A 176 24.01 -3.22 -1.53
CA VAL A 176 24.71 -4.48 -1.26
C VAL A 176 24.89 -5.26 -2.56
N SER A 177 26.13 -5.64 -2.85
CA SER A 177 26.49 -6.33 -4.09
C SER A 177 25.68 -7.63 -4.29
N ARG A 178 25.20 -7.84 -5.52
CA ARG A 178 24.43 -9.04 -5.92
C ARG A 178 23.11 -9.26 -5.17
N LEU A 179 22.63 -8.20 -4.47
CA LEU A 179 21.32 -8.17 -3.84
C LEU A 179 20.44 -7.12 -4.53
N TRP A 180 19.26 -7.54 -4.93
CA TRP A 180 18.33 -6.79 -5.75
C TRP A 180 16.97 -6.70 -5.05
N ALA A 181 16.19 -5.69 -5.38
CA ALA A 181 14.81 -5.60 -4.91
C ALA A 181 13.90 -4.97 -5.95
N ALA A 182 12.63 -5.41 -6.00
CA ALA A 182 11.64 -4.95 -6.97
C ALA A 182 10.22 -4.92 -6.38
N GLY A 183 9.36 -4.10 -6.98
CA GLY A 183 7.96 -3.96 -6.57
C GLY A 183 7.78 -3.22 -5.26
N ASN A 184 6.67 -3.45 -4.58
CA ASN A 184 6.23 -2.65 -3.43
C ASN A 184 7.12 -2.74 -2.18
N VAL A 185 8.14 -3.58 -2.17
CA VAL A 185 9.14 -3.58 -1.08
C VAL A 185 10.08 -2.37 -1.15
N VAL A 186 10.22 -1.74 -2.33
CA VAL A 186 11.08 -0.57 -2.57
C VAL A 186 10.35 0.59 -3.25
N SER A 187 9.14 0.38 -3.73
CA SER A 187 8.32 1.40 -4.42
C SER A 187 6.84 1.26 -4.03
N SER A 188 6.23 2.31 -3.48
CA SER A 188 4.84 2.24 -3.01
C SER A 188 4.12 3.59 -3.16
N PRO A 189 2.81 3.54 -3.45
CA PRO A 189 2.00 2.36 -3.79
C PRO A 189 2.07 2.09 -5.31
N ASP A 190 2.68 0.99 -5.72
CA ASP A 190 2.71 0.54 -7.11
C ASP A 190 1.48 -0.30 -7.46
N GLN A 191 0.96 -0.10 -8.67
CA GLN A 191 -0.03 -0.98 -9.28
C GLN A 191 0.61 -2.31 -9.70
N VAL A 192 -0.20 -3.36 -9.89
CA VAL A 192 0.28 -4.68 -10.35
C VAL A 192 1.14 -4.57 -11.61
N SER A 193 0.73 -3.75 -12.59
CA SER A 193 1.48 -3.55 -13.83
C SER A 193 2.87 -2.92 -13.61
N GLN A 194 2.98 -1.99 -12.65
CA GLN A 194 4.25 -1.36 -12.29
C GLN A 194 5.17 -2.36 -11.57
N ALA A 195 4.63 -3.12 -10.61
CA ALA A 195 5.40 -4.16 -9.91
C ALA A 195 5.88 -5.27 -10.87
N MET A 196 5.02 -5.69 -11.82
CA MET A 196 5.41 -6.64 -12.87
C MET A 196 6.51 -6.09 -13.77
N GLY A 197 6.38 -4.85 -14.22
CA GLY A 197 7.39 -4.17 -15.05
C GLY A 197 8.73 -4.02 -14.31
N SER A 198 8.70 -3.63 -13.04
CA SER A 198 9.87 -3.56 -12.18
C SER A 198 10.55 -4.94 -12.04
N GLY A 199 9.77 -5.99 -11.75
CA GLY A 199 10.28 -7.35 -11.64
C GLY A 199 10.94 -7.85 -12.94
N ALA A 200 10.31 -7.58 -14.08
CA ALA A 200 10.86 -7.96 -15.38
C ALA A 200 12.18 -7.21 -15.69
N ALA A 201 12.22 -5.91 -15.43
CA ALA A 201 13.42 -5.10 -15.64
C ALA A 201 14.60 -5.58 -14.77
N VAL A 202 14.33 -5.87 -13.49
CA VAL A 202 15.36 -6.37 -12.56
C VAL A 202 15.81 -7.78 -12.95
N GLY A 203 14.91 -8.66 -13.39
CA GLY A 203 15.26 -9.99 -13.88
C GLY A 203 16.24 -9.93 -15.06
N ILE A 204 16.01 -9.04 -16.04
CA ILE A 204 16.89 -8.80 -17.16
C ILE A 204 18.27 -8.26 -16.67
N ALA A 205 18.27 -7.31 -15.73
CA ALA A 205 19.51 -6.74 -15.20
C ALA A 205 20.37 -7.79 -14.47
N ILE A 206 19.74 -8.70 -13.73
CA ILE A 206 20.43 -9.83 -13.07
C ILE A 206 21.06 -10.75 -14.12
N ASP A 207 20.28 -11.13 -15.16
CA ASP A 207 20.76 -12.02 -16.23
C ASP A 207 21.98 -11.42 -16.94
N GLN A 208 21.93 -10.14 -17.32
CA GLN A 208 23.05 -9.42 -17.93
C GLN A 208 24.27 -9.39 -17.00
N ARG A 209 24.06 -9.11 -15.71
CA ARG A 209 25.14 -9.11 -14.73
C ARG A 209 25.80 -10.48 -14.57
N MET A 210 25.00 -11.54 -14.55
CA MET A 210 25.50 -12.91 -14.48
C MET A 210 26.32 -13.29 -15.72
N LEU A 211 25.88 -12.87 -16.91
CA LEU A 211 26.62 -13.09 -18.16
C LEU A 211 27.98 -12.36 -18.13
N ASP A 212 28.00 -11.10 -17.70
CA ASP A 212 29.26 -10.32 -17.58
C ASP A 212 30.24 -10.98 -16.60
N GLU A 213 29.73 -11.48 -15.46
CA GLU A 213 30.53 -12.22 -14.47
C GLU A 213 31.11 -13.52 -15.03
N ASP A 214 30.38 -14.21 -15.89
CA ASP A 214 30.83 -15.46 -16.49
C ASP A 214 31.85 -15.18 -17.62
N LEU A 215 31.66 -14.13 -18.42
CA LEU A 215 32.61 -13.70 -19.44
C LEU A 215 33.94 -13.23 -18.84
N ALA A 216 33.88 -12.56 -17.68
CA ALA A 216 35.08 -12.10 -16.99
C ALA A 216 36.01 -13.22 -16.46
N LYS A 217 35.53 -14.48 -16.46
CA LYS A 217 36.33 -15.66 -16.06
C LYS A 217 37.01 -16.35 -17.22
N LEU A 218 36.71 -15.93 -18.47
CA LEU A 218 37.32 -16.48 -19.69
C LEU A 218 38.65 -15.77 -20.01
#